data_3c1bdef367296b3f53016687293c3c66
#
_entry.id   3c1bdef367296b3f53016687293c3c66
#
_cell.length_a   1.000
_cell.length_b   1.000
_cell.length_c   1.000
_cell.angle_alpha   90.00
_cell.angle_beta   90.00
_cell.angle_gamma   90.00
#
_symmetry.space_group_name_H-M   'P 1'
#
loop_
_entity.id
_entity.type
_entity.pdbx_description
1 polymer ?
#
loop_
_entity_poly.entity_id
_entity_poly.type
_entity_poly.pdbx_seq_one_letter_code
_entity_poly.pdbx_strand_id
1 'polypeptide(L)'
;MHVTAVVDAALDRSVVLGYTKVGSALRRHWWAADPTPAELAGQRVAVTGATSGIGEAMARRFAELGALVHLVGRSEAKVAASAGAIRGAVAGAQVIEEICDVGDLDAVRAWTADLSARIPALRGLVHNAGAMPPQRRETRQGHESQLATHVLGPHLMTEGLLPLLRAAGGASVVWMSSGGMYTAPLVDDDLEFRTGYTGTKAYARTKRMQVVLADAWAQRLADTDIRVESMHPGWAGTPGVTQYLPTFDKVTRPLLRDPSDGADTAVWLVATRPSSRPGHFWHDRAQRPTTFGWQRSEDPAKVRRFLEQVTTVTGTTADWTGLRD
;
A
#
# COMPACT_ATOMS: atom_id res chain seq x y z
N MET A 1 14.58 -15.91 24.91
CA MET A 1 14.32 -14.95 23.82
C MET A 1 15.58 -14.84 22.99
N HIS A 2 15.49 -15.02 21.67
CA HIS A 2 16.67 -14.85 20.81
C HIS A 2 17.10 -13.38 20.85
N VAL A 3 18.42 -13.14 20.90
CA VAL A 3 19.03 -11.79 20.92
C VAL A 3 18.47 -10.91 19.78
N THR A 4 18.26 -11.51 18.58
CA THR A 4 17.67 -10.86 17.42
C THR A 4 16.26 -10.29 17.68
N ALA A 5 15.40 -10.98 18.44
CA ALA A 5 14.06 -10.48 18.76
C ALA A 5 14.10 -9.26 19.71
N VAL A 6 15.06 -9.21 20.62
CA VAL A 6 15.25 -8.05 21.53
C VAL A 6 15.75 -6.84 20.73
N VAL A 7 16.74 -7.06 19.86
CA VAL A 7 17.29 -6.01 18.99
C VAL A 7 16.21 -5.48 18.04
N ASP A 8 15.43 -6.37 17.42
CA ASP A 8 14.36 -5.99 16.52
C ASP A 8 13.27 -5.17 17.23
N ALA A 9 12.86 -5.58 18.43
CA ALA A 9 11.90 -4.83 19.23
C ALA A 9 12.43 -3.44 19.66
N ALA A 10 13.73 -3.32 19.94
CA ALA A 10 14.36 -2.04 20.25
C ALA A 10 14.41 -1.12 19.03
N LEU A 11 14.76 -1.66 17.86
CA LEU A 11 14.72 -0.93 16.59
C LEU A 11 13.31 -0.43 16.28
N ASP A 12 12.29 -1.27 16.46
CA ASP A 12 10.90 -0.91 16.17
C ASP A 12 10.40 0.23 17.08
N ARG A 13 10.76 0.20 18.36
CA ARG A 13 10.42 1.25 19.31
C ARG A 13 11.18 2.56 19.07
N SER A 14 12.38 2.51 18.51
CA SER A 14 13.21 3.69 18.29
C SER A 14 12.73 4.56 17.11
N VAL A 15 11.76 4.13 16.32
CA VAL A 15 11.23 4.78 15.11
C VAL A 15 12.35 5.25 14.16
N VAL A 16 13.21 6.18 14.62
CA VAL A 16 14.30 6.75 13.81
C VAL A 16 15.26 5.69 13.32
N LEU A 17 15.78 4.86 14.20
CA LEU A 17 16.72 3.79 13.81
C LEU A 17 16.00 2.70 13.02
N GLY A 18 14.80 2.31 13.45
CA GLY A 18 14.04 1.23 12.81
C GLY A 18 13.54 1.57 11.40
N TYR A 19 13.22 2.83 11.13
CA TYR A 19 12.62 3.24 9.85
C TYR A 19 13.64 3.72 8.81
N THR A 20 14.89 3.94 9.22
CA THR A 20 15.98 4.37 8.34
C THR A 20 16.70 3.18 7.68
N LYS A 21 17.65 3.50 6.78
CA LYS A 21 18.51 2.49 6.15
C LYS A 21 19.34 1.69 7.17
N VAL A 22 19.60 2.22 8.37
CA VAL A 22 20.33 1.51 9.43
C VAL A 22 19.49 0.32 9.91
N GLY A 23 18.19 0.53 10.17
CA GLY A 23 17.28 -0.53 10.58
C GLY A 23 17.12 -1.61 9.54
N SER A 24 16.92 -1.25 8.26
CA SER A 24 16.82 -2.23 7.18
C SER A 24 18.11 -3.04 7.01
N ALA A 25 19.27 -2.38 7.03
CA ALA A 25 20.56 -3.06 6.91
C ALA A 25 20.80 -4.09 8.04
N LEU A 26 20.45 -3.73 9.29
CA LEU A 26 20.55 -4.67 10.40
C LEU A 26 19.57 -5.83 10.26
N ARG A 27 18.31 -5.56 9.95
CA ARG A 27 17.24 -6.59 9.85
C ARG A 27 17.50 -7.58 8.71
N ARG A 28 18.19 -7.19 7.63
CA ARG A 28 18.58 -8.10 6.55
C ARG A 28 19.37 -9.33 7.03
N HIS A 29 20.05 -9.26 8.16
CA HIS A 29 20.81 -10.39 8.70
C HIS A 29 19.92 -11.50 9.30
N TRP A 30 18.62 -11.22 9.58
CA TRP A 30 17.72 -12.20 10.17
C TRP A 30 16.29 -12.17 9.62
N TRP A 31 16.01 -11.37 8.60
CA TRP A 31 14.68 -11.37 8.01
C TRP A 31 14.43 -12.64 7.17
N ALA A 32 13.18 -12.85 6.74
CA ALA A 32 12.80 -14.01 5.94
C ALA A 32 13.51 -14.03 4.58
N ALA A 33 13.71 -15.23 4.04
CA ALA A 33 14.41 -15.45 2.77
C ALA A 33 13.81 -14.65 1.61
N ASP A 34 14.64 -14.32 0.65
CA ASP A 34 14.21 -13.68 -0.60
C ASP A 34 13.33 -14.63 -1.42
N PRO A 35 12.41 -14.08 -2.24
CA PRO A 35 11.70 -14.85 -3.24
C PRO A 35 12.68 -15.57 -4.17
N THR A 36 12.32 -16.76 -4.61
CA THR A 36 13.13 -17.50 -5.58
C THR A 36 13.16 -16.76 -6.93
N PRO A 37 14.23 -16.91 -7.72
CA PRO A 37 14.23 -16.38 -9.09
C PRO A 37 13.04 -16.90 -9.87
N ALA A 38 12.39 -16.00 -10.63
CA ALA A 38 11.18 -16.29 -11.40
C ALA A 38 9.95 -16.76 -10.58
N GLU A 39 9.90 -16.45 -9.27
CA GLU A 39 8.77 -16.79 -8.38
C GLU A 39 7.41 -16.35 -8.93
N LEU A 40 7.38 -15.27 -9.69
CA LEU A 40 6.18 -14.72 -10.29
C LEU A 40 6.11 -14.94 -11.81
N ALA A 41 6.86 -15.89 -12.35
CA ALA A 41 6.86 -16.17 -13.79
C ALA A 41 5.45 -16.44 -14.31
N GLY A 42 5.03 -15.67 -15.33
CA GLY A 42 3.69 -15.75 -15.91
C GLY A 42 2.54 -15.20 -15.06
N GLN A 43 2.83 -14.71 -13.85
CA GLN A 43 1.83 -14.12 -12.98
C GLN A 43 1.67 -12.62 -13.27
N ARG A 44 0.45 -12.10 -13.10
CA ARG A 44 0.14 -10.68 -13.30
C ARG A 44 0.09 -9.93 -11.97
N VAL A 45 0.77 -8.78 -11.92
CA VAL A 45 0.79 -7.91 -10.75
C VAL A 45 0.49 -6.49 -11.17
N ALA A 46 -0.48 -5.85 -10.54
CA ALA A 46 -0.80 -4.44 -10.74
C ALA A 46 -0.23 -3.58 -9.60
N VAL A 47 0.47 -2.49 -9.95
CA VAL A 47 1.03 -1.54 -8.99
C VAL A 47 0.53 -0.14 -9.30
N THR A 48 -0.19 0.47 -8.36
CA THR A 48 -0.66 1.86 -8.51
C THR A 48 0.42 2.86 -8.10
N GLY A 49 0.47 4.01 -8.80
CA GLY A 49 1.50 5.02 -8.54
C GLY A 49 2.91 4.53 -8.89
N ALA A 50 3.02 3.69 -9.91
CA ALA A 50 4.26 2.99 -10.28
C ALA A 50 5.20 3.81 -11.19
N THR A 51 5.00 5.12 -11.30
CA THR A 51 5.77 5.99 -12.20
C THR A 51 6.93 6.73 -11.54
N SER A 52 7.22 6.46 -10.28
CA SER A 52 8.36 7.02 -9.55
C SER A 52 8.55 6.36 -8.19
N GLY A 53 9.74 6.54 -7.60
CA GLY A 53 10.04 6.18 -6.21
C GLY A 53 9.78 4.71 -5.90
N ILE A 54 9.10 4.44 -4.77
CA ILE A 54 8.84 3.07 -4.29
C ILE A 54 8.00 2.27 -5.30
N GLY A 55 6.98 2.91 -5.93
CA GLY A 55 6.12 2.24 -6.89
C GLY A 55 6.86 1.75 -8.13
N GLU A 56 7.76 2.57 -8.67
CA GLU A 56 8.62 2.20 -9.80
C GLU A 56 9.62 1.10 -9.40
N ALA A 57 10.21 1.21 -8.21
CA ALA A 57 11.11 0.18 -7.68
C ALA A 57 10.39 -1.16 -7.49
N MET A 58 9.14 -1.17 -7.00
CA MET A 58 8.31 -2.38 -6.93
C MET A 58 8.03 -2.96 -8.31
N ALA A 59 7.59 -2.14 -9.26
CA ALA A 59 7.28 -2.57 -10.62
C ALA A 59 8.50 -3.22 -11.28
N ARG A 60 9.68 -2.61 -11.14
CA ARG A 60 10.95 -3.19 -11.60
C ARG A 60 11.24 -4.52 -10.92
N ARG A 61 11.13 -4.59 -9.59
CA ARG A 61 11.44 -5.82 -8.86
C ARG A 61 10.47 -6.96 -9.20
N PHE A 62 9.18 -6.68 -9.41
CA PHE A 62 8.22 -7.66 -9.92
C PHE A 62 8.60 -8.17 -11.31
N ALA A 63 9.05 -7.29 -12.21
CA ALA A 63 9.55 -7.69 -13.53
C ALA A 63 10.80 -8.58 -13.43
N GLU A 64 11.72 -8.28 -12.51
CA GLU A 64 12.91 -9.13 -12.22
C GLU A 64 12.53 -10.52 -11.71
N LEU A 65 11.38 -10.66 -11.02
CA LEU A 65 10.82 -11.94 -10.58
C LEU A 65 9.97 -12.63 -11.66
N GLY A 66 9.96 -12.11 -12.89
CA GLY A 66 9.27 -12.70 -14.04
C GLY A 66 7.78 -12.38 -14.14
N ALA A 67 7.27 -11.45 -13.33
CA ALA A 67 5.88 -11.03 -13.41
C ALA A 67 5.59 -10.22 -14.70
N LEU A 68 4.35 -10.35 -15.17
CA LEU A 68 3.75 -9.41 -16.10
C LEU A 68 3.18 -8.25 -15.27
N VAL A 69 3.80 -7.08 -15.39
CA VAL A 69 3.52 -5.92 -14.52
C VAL A 69 2.54 -4.96 -15.20
N HIS A 70 1.36 -4.77 -14.61
CA HIS A 70 0.45 -3.69 -14.94
C HIS A 70 0.88 -2.43 -14.19
N LEU A 71 1.58 -1.53 -14.87
CA LEU A 71 2.15 -0.30 -14.34
C LEU A 71 1.08 0.81 -14.39
N VAL A 72 0.42 1.05 -13.24
CA VAL A 72 -0.73 1.95 -13.17
C VAL A 72 -0.31 3.35 -12.73
N GLY A 73 -0.66 4.35 -13.53
CA GLY A 73 -0.43 5.76 -13.23
C GLY A 73 -1.41 6.69 -13.95
N ARG A 74 -1.50 7.93 -13.49
CA ARG A 74 -2.45 8.91 -14.07
C ARG A 74 -1.92 9.70 -15.28
N SER A 75 -0.61 9.69 -15.50
CA SER A 75 0.04 10.45 -16.57
C SER A 75 0.62 9.50 -17.60
N GLU A 76 0.06 9.48 -18.79
CA GLU A 76 0.49 8.63 -19.90
C GLU A 76 2.00 8.77 -20.17
N ALA A 77 2.51 9.99 -20.26
CA ALA A 77 3.93 10.23 -20.51
C ALA A 77 4.85 9.66 -19.41
N LYS A 78 4.44 9.75 -18.12
CA LYS A 78 5.21 9.18 -17.03
C LYS A 78 5.11 7.66 -16.98
N VAL A 79 3.96 7.10 -17.29
CA VAL A 79 3.75 5.65 -17.38
C VAL A 79 4.62 5.08 -18.49
N ALA A 80 4.59 5.66 -19.69
CA ALA A 80 5.42 5.23 -20.82
C ALA A 80 6.92 5.34 -20.51
N ALA A 81 7.35 6.45 -19.91
CA ALA A 81 8.76 6.64 -19.53
C ALA A 81 9.24 5.58 -18.51
N SER A 82 8.46 5.33 -17.45
CA SER A 82 8.79 4.35 -16.44
C SER A 82 8.78 2.92 -17.00
N ALA A 83 7.77 2.58 -17.79
CA ALA A 83 7.70 1.28 -18.47
C ALA A 83 8.90 1.07 -19.42
N GLY A 84 9.28 2.09 -20.19
CA GLY A 84 10.47 2.07 -21.05
C GLY A 84 11.76 1.86 -20.24
N ALA A 85 11.91 2.56 -19.12
CA ALA A 85 13.06 2.41 -18.23
C ALA A 85 13.17 0.99 -17.65
N ILE A 86 12.04 0.40 -17.22
CA ILE A 86 12.03 -0.98 -16.70
C ILE A 86 12.37 -1.98 -17.79
N ARG A 87 11.77 -1.86 -19.00
CA ARG A 87 12.08 -2.75 -20.12
C ARG A 87 13.55 -2.66 -20.56
N GLY A 88 14.15 -1.47 -20.46
CA GLY A 88 15.57 -1.28 -20.75
C GLY A 88 16.52 -1.84 -19.69
N ALA A 89 16.07 -1.91 -18.44
CA ALA A 89 16.90 -2.36 -17.31
C ALA A 89 16.76 -3.85 -16.99
N VAL A 90 15.64 -4.49 -17.34
CA VAL A 90 15.32 -5.88 -17.03
C VAL A 90 15.07 -6.65 -18.31
N ALA A 91 15.99 -7.58 -18.64
CA ALA A 91 15.88 -8.39 -19.85
C ALA A 91 14.58 -9.23 -19.84
N GLY A 92 13.82 -9.14 -20.92
CA GLY A 92 12.55 -9.86 -21.05
C GLY A 92 11.40 -9.34 -20.21
N ALA A 93 11.53 -8.14 -19.58
CA ALA A 93 10.48 -7.56 -18.76
C ALA A 93 9.16 -7.38 -19.55
N GLN A 94 8.09 -7.91 -18.99
CA GLN A 94 6.74 -7.74 -19.50
C GLN A 94 6.03 -6.65 -18.68
N VAL A 95 5.94 -5.44 -19.21
CA VAL A 95 5.30 -4.29 -18.57
C VAL A 95 4.16 -3.79 -19.44
N ILE A 96 2.97 -3.71 -18.87
CA ILE A 96 1.77 -3.15 -19.52
C ILE A 96 1.49 -1.79 -18.90
N GLU A 97 1.33 -0.81 -19.75
CA GLU A 97 1.04 0.56 -19.40
C GLU A 97 -0.46 0.71 -19.13
N GLU A 98 -0.82 1.18 -17.93
CA GLU A 98 -2.19 1.33 -17.48
C GLU A 98 -2.43 2.76 -17.01
N ILE A 99 -3.44 3.42 -17.60
CA ILE A 99 -3.76 4.81 -17.28
C ILE A 99 -5.00 4.84 -16.38
N CYS A 100 -4.81 5.22 -15.11
CA CYS A 100 -5.89 5.39 -14.15
C CYS A 100 -5.49 6.40 -13.09
N ASP A 101 -6.31 7.43 -12.87
CA ASP A 101 -6.23 8.26 -11.67
C ASP A 101 -6.99 7.58 -10.53
N VAL A 102 -6.28 7.06 -9.55
CA VAL A 102 -6.86 6.36 -8.39
C VAL A 102 -7.74 7.29 -7.54
N GLY A 103 -7.54 8.61 -7.62
CA GLY A 103 -8.39 9.59 -6.94
C GLY A 103 -9.70 9.89 -7.67
N ASP A 104 -9.87 9.48 -8.92
CA ASP A 104 -11.12 9.60 -9.68
C ASP A 104 -11.87 8.27 -9.66
N LEU A 105 -12.96 8.19 -8.89
CA LEU A 105 -13.71 6.95 -8.70
C LEU A 105 -14.35 6.42 -9.99
N ASP A 106 -14.70 7.30 -10.95
CA ASP A 106 -15.24 6.88 -12.24
C ASP A 106 -14.14 6.27 -13.10
N ALA A 107 -12.94 6.86 -13.09
CA ALA A 107 -11.76 6.29 -13.75
C ALA A 107 -11.40 4.91 -13.16
N VAL A 108 -11.49 4.74 -11.85
CA VAL A 108 -11.26 3.45 -11.20
C VAL A 108 -12.28 2.40 -11.65
N ARG A 109 -13.59 2.75 -11.68
CA ARG A 109 -14.63 1.82 -12.18
C ARG A 109 -14.38 1.41 -13.62
N ALA A 110 -14.12 2.38 -14.49
CA ALA A 110 -13.84 2.11 -15.89
C ALA A 110 -12.61 1.20 -16.07
N TRP A 111 -11.52 1.52 -15.37
CA TRP A 111 -10.27 0.75 -15.45
C TRP A 111 -10.43 -0.68 -14.93
N THR A 112 -11.10 -0.88 -13.80
CA THR A 112 -11.31 -2.23 -13.23
C THR A 112 -12.20 -3.09 -14.12
N ALA A 113 -13.24 -2.51 -14.73
CA ALA A 113 -14.10 -3.21 -15.68
C ALA A 113 -13.33 -3.61 -16.96
N ASP A 114 -12.55 -2.68 -17.52
CA ASP A 114 -11.71 -2.93 -18.69
C ASP A 114 -10.65 -4.00 -18.42
N LEU A 115 -9.92 -3.89 -17.29
CA LEU A 115 -8.93 -4.88 -16.92
C LEU A 115 -9.55 -6.27 -16.73
N SER A 116 -10.74 -6.35 -16.11
CA SER A 116 -11.46 -7.61 -15.91
C SER A 116 -11.89 -8.28 -17.21
N ALA A 117 -12.10 -7.48 -18.27
CA ALA A 117 -12.40 -8.00 -19.61
C ALA A 117 -11.15 -8.47 -20.37
N ARG A 118 -9.98 -7.92 -20.06
CA ARG A 118 -8.73 -8.17 -20.81
C ARG A 118 -7.87 -9.29 -20.26
N ILE A 119 -7.94 -9.58 -18.97
CA ILE A 119 -7.05 -10.56 -18.34
C ILE A 119 -7.84 -11.64 -17.58
N PRO A 120 -7.30 -12.87 -17.49
CA PRO A 120 -8.00 -13.97 -16.81
C PRO A 120 -7.85 -13.97 -15.30
N ALA A 121 -6.77 -13.45 -14.76
CA ALA A 121 -6.45 -13.50 -13.34
C ALA A 121 -5.42 -12.44 -12.94
N LEU A 122 -5.44 -12.02 -11.66
CA LEU A 122 -4.50 -11.07 -11.07
C LEU A 122 -3.92 -11.66 -9.78
N ARG A 123 -2.62 -11.94 -9.77
CA ARG A 123 -1.88 -12.50 -8.63
C ARG A 123 -1.61 -11.49 -7.52
N GLY A 124 -1.33 -10.25 -7.90
CA GLY A 124 -0.97 -9.19 -6.97
C GLY A 124 -1.61 -7.86 -7.31
N LEU A 125 -2.12 -7.17 -6.29
CA LEU A 125 -2.60 -5.79 -6.39
C LEU A 125 -1.93 -4.97 -5.30
N VAL A 126 -1.13 -3.96 -5.70
CA VAL A 126 -0.43 -3.10 -4.74
C VAL A 126 -0.98 -1.69 -4.80
N HIS A 127 -1.67 -1.28 -3.75
CA HIS A 127 -2.17 0.08 -3.54
C HIS A 127 -1.05 0.97 -3.00
N ASN A 128 -0.24 1.51 -3.90
CA ASN A 128 0.89 2.36 -3.55
C ASN A 128 0.68 3.83 -3.91
N ALA A 129 -0.23 4.14 -4.84
CA ALA A 129 -0.52 5.53 -5.22
C ALA A 129 -0.79 6.41 -3.99
N GLY A 130 -0.16 7.56 -3.95
CA GLY A 130 -0.33 8.49 -2.83
C GLY A 130 0.21 9.88 -3.13
N ALA A 131 -0.36 10.86 -2.42
CA ALA A 131 0.05 12.26 -2.46
C ALA A 131 -0.19 12.88 -1.10
N MET A 132 0.46 14.01 -0.81
CA MET A 132 0.29 14.74 0.44
C MET A 132 0.27 16.26 0.17
N PRO A 133 -0.73 16.76 -0.59
CA PRO A 133 -0.83 18.20 -0.84
C PRO A 133 -0.97 18.97 0.47
N PRO A 134 -0.27 20.13 0.60
CA PRO A 134 -0.26 20.90 1.85
C PRO A 134 -1.63 21.53 2.15
N GLN A 135 -2.41 21.80 1.12
CA GLN A 135 -3.74 22.38 1.21
C GLN A 135 -4.80 21.36 0.82
N ARG A 136 -5.98 21.45 1.44
CA ARG A 136 -7.13 20.63 1.10
C ARG A 136 -7.54 20.86 -0.35
N ARG A 137 -7.69 19.77 -1.09
CA ARG A 137 -8.18 19.76 -2.47
C ARG A 137 -9.27 18.72 -2.58
N GLU A 138 -10.21 18.95 -3.46
CA GLU A 138 -11.27 17.99 -3.77
C GLU A 138 -11.05 17.38 -5.15
N THR A 139 -11.48 16.15 -5.29
CA THR A 139 -11.60 15.48 -6.59
C THR A 139 -12.81 16.02 -7.34
N ARG A 140 -12.98 15.59 -8.60
CA ARG A 140 -14.15 15.95 -9.41
C ARG A 140 -15.48 15.50 -8.77
N GLN A 141 -15.45 14.42 -7.99
CA GLN A 141 -16.62 13.92 -7.25
C GLN A 141 -16.82 14.59 -5.87
N GLY A 142 -16.00 15.59 -5.50
CA GLY A 142 -16.12 16.34 -4.26
C GLY A 142 -15.48 15.71 -3.04
N HIS A 143 -14.67 14.67 -3.21
CA HIS A 143 -13.95 13.99 -2.11
C HIS A 143 -12.60 14.64 -1.84
N GLU A 144 -12.19 14.68 -0.57
CA GLU A 144 -10.83 15.11 -0.23
C GLU A 144 -9.80 14.24 -0.95
N SER A 145 -8.82 14.87 -1.57
CA SER A 145 -7.93 14.22 -2.54
C SER A 145 -7.06 13.10 -1.96
N GLN A 146 -6.62 13.21 -0.69
CA GLN A 146 -5.87 12.14 -0.04
C GLN A 146 -6.81 10.99 0.37
N LEU A 147 -8.02 11.30 0.87
CA LEU A 147 -9.04 10.30 1.14
C LEU A 147 -9.37 9.51 -0.13
N ALA A 148 -9.64 10.21 -1.23
CA ALA A 148 -9.95 9.56 -2.50
C ALA A 148 -8.82 8.65 -2.99
N THR A 149 -7.58 9.15 -2.99
CA THR A 149 -6.42 8.41 -3.53
C THR A 149 -5.96 7.28 -2.62
N HIS A 150 -6.01 7.47 -1.28
CA HIS A 150 -5.46 6.50 -0.33
C HIS A 150 -6.49 5.46 0.14
N VAL A 151 -7.78 5.79 0.12
CA VAL A 151 -8.83 4.98 0.75
C VAL A 151 -9.93 4.59 -0.23
N LEU A 152 -10.65 5.58 -0.79
CA LEU A 152 -11.85 5.30 -1.59
C LEU A 152 -11.52 4.58 -2.90
N GLY A 153 -10.56 5.10 -3.67
CA GLY A 153 -10.11 4.49 -4.93
C GLY A 153 -9.55 3.08 -4.74
N PRO A 154 -8.60 2.85 -3.81
CA PRO A 154 -8.11 1.53 -3.48
C PRO A 154 -9.19 0.55 -3.02
N HIS A 155 -10.16 0.98 -2.20
CA HIS A 155 -11.29 0.14 -1.81
C HIS A 155 -12.12 -0.28 -3.03
N LEU A 156 -12.54 0.68 -3.84
CA LEU A 156 -13.31 0.46 -5.07
C LEU A 156 -12.56 -0.44 -6.06
N MET A 157 -11.25 -0.23 -6.20
CA MET A 157 -10.37 -1.04 -7.05
C MET A 157 -10.28 -2.48 -6.56
N THR A 158 -10.14 -2.69 -5.25
CA THR A 158 -10.12 -4.03 -4.64
C THR A 158 -11.44 -4.76 -4.91
N GLU A 159 -12.58 -4.11 -4.66
CA GLU A 159 -13.91 -4.69 -4.92
C GLU A 159 -14.10 -5.05 -6.40
N GLY A 160 -13.77 -4.11 -7.31
CA GLY A 160 -13.93 -4.32 -8.75
C GLY A 160 -13.05 -5.43 -9.33
N LEU A 161 -11.90 -5.71 -8.70
CA LEU A 161 -10.95 -6.73 -9.14
C LEU A 161 -11.06 -8.07 -8.39
N LEU A 162 -12.01 -8.22 -7.45
CA LEU A 162 -12.19 -9.48 -6.72
C LEU A 162 -12.35 -10.72 -7.63
N PRO A 163 -13.07 -10.68 -8.75
CA PRO A 163 -13.15 -11.83 -9.66
C PRO A 163 -11.78 -12.28 -10.18
N LEU A 164 -10.91 -11.33 -10.57
CA LEU A 164 -9.57 -11.62 -11.06
C LEU A 164 -8.63 -12.13 -9.96
N LEU A 165 -8.75 -11.58 -8.75
CA LEU A 165 -7.99 -12.00 -7.59
C LEU A 165 -8.36 -13.43 -7.18
N ARG A 166 -9.65 -13.78 -7.21
CA ARG A 166 -10.13 -15.15 -6.96
C ARG A 166 -9.64 -16.13 -8.01
N ALA A 167 -9.68 -15.74 -9.28
CA ALA A 167 -9.24 -16.58 -10.40
C ALA A 167 -7.74 -16.91 -10.38
N ALA A 168 -6.93 -16.17 -9.64
CA ALA A 168 -5.49 -16.41 -9.54
C ALA A 168 -5.10 -17.65 -8.73
N GLY A 169 -6.03 -18.24 -7.97
CA GLY A 169 -5.73 -19.40 -7.12
C GLY A 169 -4.67 -19.08 -6.07
N GLY A 170 -4.76 -17.92 -5.47
CA GLY A 170 -3.81 -17.43 -4.48
C GLY A 170 -3.31 -16.02 -4.79
N ALA A 171 -4.08 -14.99 -4.47
CA ALA A 171 -3.71 -13.60 -4.70
C ALA A 171 -3.24 -12.88 -3.43
N SER A 172 -2.58 -11.74 -3.61
CA SER A 172 -2.20 -10.82 -2.54
C SER A 172 -2.63 -9.40 -2.87
N VAL A 173 -3.27 -8.73 -1.93
CA VAL A 173 -3.56 -7.29 -1.99
C VAL A 173 -2.74 -6.59 -0.92
N VAL A 174 -1.88 -5.65 -1.31
CA VAL A 174 -0.98 -4.95 -0.39
C VAL A 174 -1.33 -3.47 -0.35
N TRP A 175 -1.59 -2.96 0.84
CA TRP A 175 -1.87 -1.56 1.09
C TRP A 175 -0.62 -0.87 1.63
N MET A 176 -0.05 0.05 0.84
CA MET A 176 1.12 0.84 1.24
C MET A 176 0.72 1.95 2.21
N SER A 177 0.75 1.65 3.50
CA SER A 177 0.55 2.62 4.56
C SER A 177 1.85 3.39 4.87
N SER A 178 1.98 3.91 6.06
CA SER A 178 3.14 4.68 6.53
C SER A 178 3.26 4.57 8.05
N GLY A 179 4.46 4.71 8.59
CA GLY A 179 4.65 4.91 10.03
C GLY A 179 3.90 6.13 10.59
N GLY A 180 3.53 7.09 9.74
CA GLY A 180 2.66 8.22 10.10
C GLY A 180 1.30 7.80 10.65
N MET A 181 0.81 6.61 10.33
CA MET A 181 -0.47 6.09 10.84
C MET A 181 -0.52 5.97 12.37
N TYR A 182 0.62 5.83 13.03
CA TYR A 182 0.69 5.81 14.49
C TYR A 182 0.43 7.17 15.14
N THR A 183 0.47 8.26 14.37
CA THR A 183 0.24 9.61 14.90
C THR A 183 -1.22 10.07 14.80
N ALA A 184 -2.10 9.24 14.23
CA ALA A 184 -3.52 9.57 14.09
C ALA A 184 -4.40 8.40 14.53
N PRO A 185 -5.50 8.65 15.27
CA PRO A 185 -6.55 7.66 15.49
C PRO A 185 -7.40 7.51 14.23
N LEU A 186 -8.23 6.46 14.18
CA LEU A 186 -9.32 6.38 13.21
C LEU A 186 -10.34 7.50 13.51
N VAL A 187 -10.76 8.21 12.47
CA VAL A 187 -11.77 9.28 12.56
C VAL A 187 -12.94 8.91 11.64
N ASP A 188 -14.13 8.90 12.19
CA ASP A 188 -15.37 8.49 11.53
C ASP A 188 -16.45 9.58 11.47
N ASP A 189 -16.24 10.71 12.16
CA ASP A 189 -17.17 11.87 12.21
C ASP A 189 -16.82 12.98 11.21
N ASP A 190 -15.62 12.98 10.66
CA ASP A 190 -15.18 13.94 9.63
C ASP A 190 -14.26 13.21 8.61
N LEU A 191 -14.85 12.27 7.86
CA LEU A 191 -14.13 11.46 6.87
C LEU A 191 -13.42 12.34 5.83
N GLU A 192 -14.07 13.41 5.41
CA GLU A 192 -13.60 14.35 4.39
C GLU A 192 -12.62 15.42 4.91
N PHE A 193 -12.28 15.37 6.18
CA PHE A 193 -11.39 16.31 6.85
C PHE A 193 -11.71 17.79 6.50
N ARG A 194 -12.94 18.21 6.81
CA ARG A 194 -13.45 19.55 6.49
C ARG A 194 -12.91 20.61 7.43
N THR A 195 -12.52 20.23 8.67
CA THR A 195 -12.07 21.17 9.70
C THR A 195 -10.63 20.91 10.14
N GLY A 196 -9.85 21.98 10.34
CA GLY A 196 -8.49 21.90 10.88
C GLY A 196 -7.49 21.18 9.98
N TYR A 197 -7.70 21.18 8.66
CA TYR A 197 -6.87 20.49 7.69
C TYR A 197 -5.41 20.95 7.71
N THR A 198 -4.51 19.99 7.70
CA THR A 198 -3.15 20.14 7.20
C THR A 198 -2.79 18.90 6.41
N GLY A 199 -1.97 19.03 5.36
CA GLY A 199 -1.61 17.91 4.49
C GLY A 199 -1.02 16.72 5.27
N THR A 200 -0.20 16.99 6.28
CA THR A 200 0.42 15.95 7.12
C THR A 200 -0.58 15.24 8.04
N LYS A 201 -1.54 15.98 8.62
CA LYS A 201 -2.61 15.35 9.42
C LYS A 201 -3.54 14.51 8.56
N ALA A 202 -3.94 15.02 7.38
CA ALA A 202 -4.75 14.26 6.43
C ALA A 202 -4.03 12.99 5.98
N TYR A 203 -2.73 13.08 5.70
CA TYR A 203 -1.90 11.94 5.37
C TYR A 203 -1.89 10.88 6.50
N ALA A 204 -1.61 11.29 7.73
CA ALA A 204 -1.60 10.38 8.87
C ALA A 204 -2.96 9.69 9.07
N ARG A 205 -4.09 10.45 8.97
CA ARG A 205 -5.45 9.91 9.06
C ARG A 205 -5.73 8.88 7.96
N THR A 206 -5.46 9.21 6.71
CA THR A 206 -5.72 8.28 5.59
C THR A 206 -4.82 7.05 5.65
N LYS A 207 -3.58 7.18 6.15
CA LYS A 207 -2.69 6.04 6.38
C LYS A 207 -3.19 5.13 7.51
N ARG A 208 -3.83 5.69 8.55
CA ARG A 208 -4.54 4.91 9.57
C ARG A 208 -5.75 4.19 8.98
N MET A 209 -6.57 4.88 8.20
CA MET A 209 -7.72 4.30 7.51
C MET A 209 -7.32 3.13 6.61
N GLN A 210 -6.18 3.22 5.91
CA GLN A 210 -5.65 2.10 5.10
C GLN A 210 -5.39 0.84 5.92
N VAL A 211 -4.81 0.96 7.11
CA VAL A 211 -4.52 -0.20 7.97
C VAL A 211 -5.82 -0.84 8.45
N VAL A 212 -6.78 -0.03 8.91
CA VAL A 212 -8.09 -0.52 9.35
C VAL A 212 -8.85 -1.20 8.20
N LEU A 213 -8.85 -0.58 7.02
CA LEU A 213 -9.55 -1.13 5.86
C LEU A 213 -8.89 -2.41 5.33
N ALA A 214 -7.57 -2.49 5.34
CA ALA A 214 -6.84 -3.71 4.98
C ALA A 214 -7.15 -4.87 5.92
N ASP A 215 -7.22 -4.60 7.25
CA ASP A 215 -7.59 -5.62 8.24
C ASP A 215 -9.04 -6.09 8.03
N ALA A 216 -9.98 -5.18 7.79
CA ALA A 216 -11.37 -5.53 7.47
C ALA A 216 -11.48 -6.39 6.20
N TRP A 217 -10.74 -6.03 5.15
CA TRP A 217 -10.64 -6.84 3.93
C TRP A 217 -10.03 -8.22 4.18
N ALA A 218 -8.97 -8.30 5.00
CA ALA A 218 -8.35 -9.57 5.36
C ALA A 218 -9.34 -10.50 6.09
N GLN A 219 -10.14 -9.95 7.00
CA GLN A 219 -11.17 -10.70 7.70
C GLN A 219 -12.29 -11.15 6.75
N ARG A 220 -12.80 -10.25 5.89
CA ARG A 220 -13.85 -10.54 4.90
C ARG A 220 -13.44 -11.65 3.92
N LEU A 221 -12.16 -11.75 3.61
CA LEU A 221 -11.62 -12.70 2.65
C LEU A 221 -10.93 -13.92 3.31
N ALA A 222 -11.09 -14.09 4.63
CA ALA A 222 -10.40 -15.12 5.41
C ALA A 222 -10.64 -16.55 4.91
N ASP A 223 -11.82 -16.82 4.35
CA ASP A 223 -12.20 -18.14 3.80
C ASP A 223 -11.84 -18.30 2.31
N THR A 224 -10.97 -17.43 1.79
CA THR A 224 -10.50 -17.44 0.41
C THR A 224 -8.98 -17.58 0.33
N ASP A 225 -8.47 -17.86 -0.88
CA ASP A 225 -7.04 -17.84 -1.14
C ASP A 225 -6.44 -16.43 -1.37
N ILE A 226 -7.19 -15.36 -1.03
CA ILE A 226 -6.73 -13.98 -1.16
C ILE A 226 -6.19 -13.51 0.18
N ARG A 227 -4.94 -13.03 0.20
CA ARG A 227 -4.36 -12.37 1.38
C ARG A 227 -4.39 -10.88 1.21
N VAL A 228 -4.83 -10.18 2.24
CA VAL A 228 -4.83 -8.72 2.27
C VAL A 228 -3.93 -8.27 3.41
N GLU A 229 -2.94 -7.46 3.06
CA GLU A 229 -1.92 -7.02 3.99
C GLU A 229 -1.75 -5.51 3.92
N SER A 230 -1.45 -4.89 5.04
CA SER A 230 -0.93 -3.52 5.08
C SER A 230 0.52 -3.51 5.51
N MET A 231 1.27 -2.53 4.99
CA MET A 231 2.68 -2.39 5.35
C MET A 231 3.13 -0.93 5.30
N HIS A 232 4.27 -0.63 5.92
CA HIS A 232 4.96 0.62 5.67
C HIS A 232 6.42 0.41 5.22
N PRO A 233 6.92 1.31 4.32
CA PRO A 233 8.22 1.13 3.67
C PRO A 233 9.43 1.60 4.50
N GLY A 234 9.21 2.11 5.71
CA GLY A 234 10.21 2.93 6.39
C GLY A 234 10.32 4.33 5.79
N TRP A 235 11.38 5.02 6.10
CA TRP A 235 11.66 6.37 5.56
C TRP A 235 12.47 6.26 4.29
N ALA A 236 11.80 6.20 3.15
CA ALA A 236 12.45 6.12 1.83
C ALA A 236 12.55 7.48 1.15
N GLY A 237 13.69 7.76 0.57
CA GLY A 237 13.92 8.94 -0.24
C GLY A 237 13.17 8.87 -1.56
N THR A 238 12.08 9.62 -1.69
CA THR A 238 11.25 9.64 -2.87
C THR A 238 10.96 11.06 -3.32
N PRO A 239 10.60 11.28 -4.60
CA PRO A 239 10.18 12.59 -5.07
C PRO A 239 9.03 13.20 -4.24
N GLY A 240 8.12 12.35 -3.73
CA GLY A 240 7.03 12.80 -2.85
C GLY A 240 7.54 13.33 -1.50
N VAL A 241 8.51 12.68 -0.89
CA VAL A 241 9.12 13.15 0.37
C VAL A 241 9.82 14.50 0.15
N THR A 242 10.62 14.63 -0.90
CA THR A 242 11.29 15.89 -1.23
C THR A 242 10.29 17.02 -1.50
N GLN A 243 9.20 16.72 -2.21
CA GLN A 243 8.18 17.71 -2.59
C GLN A 243 7.33 18.18 -1.40
N TYR A 244 6.89 17.25 -0.54
CA TYR A 244 5.89 17.54 0.49
C TYR A 244 6.48 17.74 1.87
N LEU A 245 7.68 17.23 2.13
CA LEU A 245 8.38 17.33 3.41
C LEU A 245 9.83 17.80 3.23
N PRO A 246 10.08 18.98 2.61
CA PRO A 246 11.43 19.40 2.24
C PRO A 246 12.39 19.56 3.43
N THR A 247 11.90 20.02 4.58
CA THR A 247 12.70 20.13 5.81
C THR A 247 13.08 18.75 6.35
N PHE A 248 12.13 17.82 6.38
CA PHE A 248 12.36 16.43 6.77
C PHE A 248 13.40 15.78 5.84
N ASP A 249 13.19 15.89 4.52
CA ASP A 249 14.13 15.37 3.52
C ASP A 249 15.54 15.92 3.76
N LYS A 250 15.70 17.25 3.91
CA LYS A 250 16.99 17.89 4.11
C LYS A 250 17.73 17.36 5.35
N VAL A 251 17.01 17.15 6.47
CA VAL A 251 17.60 16.70 7.74
C VAL A 251 17.88 15.20 7.73
N THR A 252 17.01 14.41 7.15
CA THR A 252 17.09 12.95 7.23
C THR A 252 17.69 12.28 6.00
N ARG A 253 17.96 13.01 4.93
CA ARG A 253 18.48 12.49 3.65
C ARG A 253 19.62 11.47 3.79
N PRO A 254 20.65 11.65 4.66
CA PRO A 254 21.71 10.66 4.82
C PRO A 254 21.24 9.34 5.43
N LEU A 255 20.06 9.33 6.06
CA LEU A 255 19.48 8.18 6.74
C LEU A 255 18.31 7.55 5.96
N LEU A 256 17.81 8.22 4.92
CA LEU A 256 16.72 7.69 4.12
C LEU A 256 17.14 6.40 3.41
N ARG A 257 16.19 5.48 3.29
CA ARG A 257 16.31 4.26 2.50
C ARG A 257 16.25 4.59 1.02
N ASP A 258 16.84 3.76 0.21
CA ASP A 258 16.60 3.77 -1.22
C ASP A 258 15.15 3.31 -1.50
N PRO A 259 14.54 3.75 -2.62
CA PRO A 259 13.22 3.28 -3.03
C PRO A 259 13.10 1.74 -3.13
N SER A 260 14.18 1.05 -3.50
CA SER A 260 14.26 -0.41 -3.55
C SER A 260 14.11 -1.06 -2.17
N ASP A 261 14.71 -0.48 -1.12
CA ASP A 261 14.54 -0.93 0.26
C ASP A 261 13.10 -0.72 0.75
N GLY A 262 12.48 0.40 0.34
CA GLY A 262 11.08 0.67 0.65
C GLY A 262 10.10 -0.27 -0.07
N ALA A 263 10.48 -0.76 -1.24
CA ALA A 263 9.68 -1.68 -2.06
C ALA A 263 9.73 -3.12 -1.56
N ASP A 264 10.81 -3.50 -0.89
CA ASP A 264 11.16 -4.89 -0.58
C ASP A 264 10.04 -5.69 0.07
N THR A 265 9.49 -5.20 1.18
CA THR A 265 8.46 -5.95 1.93
C THR A 265 7.18 -6.15 1.12
N ALA A 266 6.75 -5.15 0.31
CA ALA A 266 5.57 -5.31 -0.53
C ALA A 266 5.77 -6.36 -1.62
N VAL A 267 6.93 -6.36 -2.25
CA VAL A 267 7.31 -7.38 -3.26
C VAL A 267 7.36 -8.77 -2.63
N TRP A 268 7.99 -8.88 -1.47
CA TRP A 268 8.10 -10.13 -0.73
C TRP A 268 6.72 -10.67 -0.33
N LEU A 269 5.79 -9.81 0.15
CA LEU A 269 4.43 -10.20 0.50
C LEU A 269 3.64 -10.78 -0.69
N VAL A 270 3.77 -10.18 -1.87
CA VAL A 270 3.10 -10.68 -3.08
C VAL A 270 3.72 -11.99 -3.58
N ALA A 271 5.04 -12.07 -3.57
CA ALA A 271 5.76 -13.22 -4.09
C ALA A 271 5.60 -14.45 -3.19
N THR A 272 5.85 -14.31 -1.89
CA THR A 272 5.95 -15.45 -0.95
C THR A 272 4.66 -15.76 -0.20
N ARG A 273 3.73 -14.79 -0.09
CA ARG A 273 2.44 -14.95 0.60
C ARG A 273 2.59 -15.56 2.01
N PRO A 274 3.34 -14.92 2.91
CA PRO A 274 3.54 -15.45 4.25
C PRO A 274 2.22 -15.53 5.02
N SER A 275 2.15 -16.37 6.04
CA SER A 275 1.01 -16.36 6.96
C SER A 275 1.01 -15.05 7.75
N SER A 276 -0.16 -14.43 7.91
CA SER A 276 -0.36 -13.22 8.67
C SER A 276 -1.34 -13.42 9.82
N ARG A 277 -1.23 -12.58 10.85
CA ARG A 277 -2.16 -12.53 11.98
C ARG A 277 -3.05 -11.31 11.85
N PRO A 278 -4.34 -11.38 12.13
CA PRO A 278 -5.21 -10.21 12.23
C PRO A 278 -4.67 -9.17 13.21
N GLY A 279 -4.97 -7.90 12.96
CA GLY A 279 -4.53 -6.80 13.82
C GLY A 279 -3.04 -6.47 13.74
N HIS A 280 -2.35 -6.91 12.68
CA HIS A 280 -0.94 -6.62 12.44
C HIS A 280 -0.75 -5.97 11.08
N PHE A 281 0.38 -5.27 10.94
CA PHE A 281 0.84 -4.83 9.64
C PHE A 281 2.34 -5.11 9.49
N TRP A 282 2.87 -4.93 8.29
CA TRP A 282 4.21 -5.39 7.98
C TRP A 282 5.22 -4.25 7.90
N HIS A 283 6.42 -4.50 8.41
CA HIS A 283 7.59 -3.67 8.21
C HIS A 283 8.85 -4.54 8.24
N ASP A 284 9.70 -4.38 7.22
CA ASP A 284 10.94 -5.16 7.10
C ASP A 284 10.71 -6.68 7.24
N ARG A 285 9.74 -7.20 6.47
CA ARG A 285 9.33 -8.61 6.43
C ARG A 285 8.92 -9.20 7.78
N ALA A 286 8.57 -8.36 8.75
CA ALA A 286 8.08 -8.78 10.05
C ALA A 286 6.74 -8.13 10.39
N GLN A 287 5.89 -8.88 11.08
CA GLN A 287 4.60 -8.39 11.56
C GLN A 287 4.83 -7.44 12.74
N ARG A 288 4.18 -6.29 12.69
CA ARG A 288 4.22 -5.24 13.70
C ARG A 288 2.81 -4.98 14.25
N PRO A 289 2.69 -4.53 15.51
CA PRO A 289 1.40 -4.13 16.04
C PRO A 289 0.88 -2.89 15.31
N THR A 290 -0.43 -2.81 15.14
CA THR A 290 -1.09 -1.63 14.55
C THR A 290 -1.20 -0.45 15.52
N THR A 291 -0.91 -0.67 16.81
CA THR A 291 -0.87 0.34 17.87
C THR A 291 0.37 0.16 18.72
N PHE A 292 0.94 1.26 19.20
CA PHE A 292 1.94 1.19 20.27
C PHE A 292 1.27 0.91 21.62
N GLY A 293 2.01 0.36 22.60
CA GLY A 293 1.47 -0.05 23.89
C GLY A 293 0.82 1.06 24.74
N TRP A 294 1.03 2.34 24.40
CA TRP A 294 0.38 3.49 25.00
C TRP A 294 -0.86 3.97 24.24
N GLN A 295 -1.13 3.43 23.06
CA GLN A 295 -2.31 3.72 22.26
C GLN A 295 -3.43 2.72 22.57
N ARG A 296 -4.67 3.18 22.51
CA ARG A 296 -5.83 2.29 22.56
C ARG A 296 -6.08 1.67 21.19
N SER A 297 -6.58 0.43 21.17
CA SER A 297 -7.17 -0.17 19.98
C SER A 297 -8.34 0.68 19.47
N GLU A 298 -8.65 0.55 18.20
CA GLU A 298 -9.80 1.23 17.63
C GLU A 298 -11.09 0.67 18.23
N ASP A 299 -12.06 1.56 18.46
CA ASP A 299 -13.41 1.17 18.89
C ASP A 299 -14.11 0.41 17.74
N PRO A 300 -14.58 -0.83 17.94
CA PRO A 300 -15.27 -1.60 16.91
C PRO A 300 -16.47 -0.88 16.29
N ALA A 301 -17.20 -0.10 17.07
CA ALA A 301 -18.31 0.70 16.55
C ALA A 301 -17.84 1.80 15.59
N LYS A 302 -16.69 2.43 15.88
CA LYS A 302 -16.04 3.38 14.99
C LYS A 302 -15.59 2.72 13.69
N VAL A 303 -14.97 1.55 13.79
CA VAL A 303 -14.52 0.78 12.62
C VAL A 303 -15.72 0.46 11.72
N ARG A 304 -16.83 -0.03 12.27
CA ARG A 304 -18.05 -0.30 11.49
C ARG A 304 -18.58 0.94 10.79
N ARG A 305 -18.75 2.06 11.50
CA ARG A 305 -19.23 3.31 10.88
C ARG A 305 -18.31 3.81 9.76
N PHE A 306 -16.99 3.72 9.96
CA PHE A 306 -16.03 4.07 8.92
C PHE A 306 -16.19 3.19 7.68
N LEU A 307 -16.30 1.87 7.84
CA LEU A 307 -16.45 0.93 6.74
C LEU A 307 -17.77 1.14 5.98
N GLU A 308 -18.87 1.37 6.69
CA GLU A 308 -20.18 1.71 6.12
C GLU A 308 -20.13 3.01 5.31
N GLN A 309 -19.45 4.05 5.82
CA GLN A 309 -19.25 5.30 5.10
C GLN A 309 -18.44 5.10 3.81
N VAL A 310 -17.33 4.34 3.88
CA VAL A 310 -16.51 4.03 2.71
C VAL A 310 -17.33 3.29 1.66
N THR A 311 -18.11 2.29 2.08
CA THR A 311 -18.99 1.52 1.19
C THR A 311 -20.07 2.40 0.55
N THR A 312 -20.71 3.26 1.35
CA THR A 312 -21.74 4.19 0.88
C THR A 312 -21.18 5.17 -0.15
N VAL A 313 -20.06 5.80 0.17
CA VAL A 313 -19.41 6.81 -0.69
C VAL A 313 -18.91 6.21 -2.00
N THR A 314 -18.39 5.00 -1.96
CA THR A 314 -17.89 4.31 -3.16
C THR A 314 -19.01 3.59 -3.94
N GLY A 315 -20.21 3.45 -3.36
CA GLY A 315 -21.32 2.69 -3.98
C GLY A 315 -20.99 1.22 -4.17
N THR A 316 -20.12 0.66 -3.32
CA THR A 316 -19.78 -0.77 -3.35
C THR A 316 -20.80 -1.60 -2.55
N THR A 317 -20.75 -2.92 -2.70
CA THR A 317 -21.62 -3.86 -1.98
C THR A 317 -20.87 -4.65 -0.92
N ALA A 318 -19.73 -4.12 -0.46
CA ALA A 318 -18.91 -4.77 0.54
C ALA A 318 -19.73 -5.01 1.83
N ASP A 319 -19.89 -6.26 2.19
CA ASP A 319 -20.53 -6.66 3.44
C ASP A 319 -19.46 -6.79 4.54
N TRP A 320 -19.66 -6.07 5.63
CA TRP A 320 -18.79 -6.04 6.80
C TRP A 320 -19.40 -6.75 8.01
N THR A 321 -20.49 -7.51 7.81
CA THR A 321 -21.05 -8.36 8.86
C THR A 321 -20.09 -9.51 9.19
N GLY A 322 -19.95 -9.83 10.48
CA GLY A 322 -19.06 -10.90 10.92
C GLY A 322 -17.60 -10.51 11.13
N LEU A 323 -17.24 -9.23 11.03
CA LEU A 323 -15.93 -8.76 11.48
C LEU A 323 -15.78 -9.03 12.99
N ARG A 324 -14.62 -9.53 13.38
CA ARG A 324 -14.26 -9.73 14.79
C ARG A 324 -14.07 -8.38 15.48
N ASP A 325 -14.56 -8.29 16.70
CA ASP A 325 -14.35 -7.13 17.56
C ASP A 325 -12.89 -7.01 18.00
#